data_ebc61c2556dbb4b5f6f1f6e20acf49c5
#
_entry.id   ebc61c2556dbb4b5f6f1f6e20acf49c5
#
_cell.length_a   1.000
_cell.length_b   1.000
_cell.length_c   1.000
_cell.angle_alpha   90.00
_cell.angle_beta   90.00
_cell.angle_gamma   90.00
#
_symmetry.space_group_name_H-M   'P 1'
#
loop_
_entity.id
_entity.type
_entity.pdbx_description
1 polymer ?
#
loop_
_entity_poly.entity_id
_entity_poly.type
_entity_poly.pdbx_seq_one_letter_code
_entity_poly.pdbx_strand_id
1 'polypeptide(L)'
;MRASAALLLAGLASAAIAAKPFRQLKAGEIRTRFAGMEFTDEVHWATVFARDGTFASYEMGAFGKGRWSVDKDELCLTDAGAKRRCYQVWMSGKDVQLRREGILPEDGVLQKPVKREAR
;
A
#
# COMPACT_ATOMS: atom_id res chain seq x y z
N MET A 1 -32.60 -4.86 58.80
CA MET A 1 -32.52 -5.28 57.42
C MET A 1 -31.57 -4.37 56.67
N ARG A 2 -30.45 -4.87 56.21
CA ARG A 2 -29.47 -4.09 55.51
C ARG A 2 -29.62 -4.36 54.01
N ALA A 3 -30.02 -3.35 53.24
CA ALA A 3 -30.03 -3.41 51.78
C ALA A 3 -28.63 -3.08 51.29
N SER A 4 -27.94 -4.07 50.77
CA SER A 4 -26.68 -3.85 50.08
C SER A 4 -26.96 -3.38 48.66
N ALA A 5 -26.73 -2.09 48.41
CA ALA A 5 -26.74 -1.56 47.06
C ALA A 5 -25.45 -2.01 46.37
N ALA A 6 -25.56 -2.98 45.50
CA ALA A 6 -24.45 -3.32 44.60
C ALA A 6 -24.35 -2.23 43.56
N LEU A 7 -23.31 -1.42 43.65
CA LEU A 7 -22.94 -0.50 42.58
C LEU A 7 -22.36 -1.34 41.43
N LEU A 8 -23.17 -1.59 40.42
CA LEU A 8 -22.68 -2.07 39.14
C LEU A 8 -21.96 -0.92 38.43
N LEU A 9 -20.66 -0.86 38.58
CA LEU A 9 -19.80 -0.07 37.70
C LEU A 9 -19.86 -0.72 36.31
N ALA A 10 -20.75 -0.22 35.44
CA ALA A 10 -20.68 -0.51 34.04
C ALA A 10 -19.42 0.20 33.51
N GLY A 11 -18.30 -0.53 33.44
CA GLY A 11 -17.12 -0.05 32.77
C GLY A 11 -17.46 0.17 31.30
N LEU A 12 -17.49 1.40 30.85
CA LEU A 12 -17.46 1.73 29.44
C LEU A 12 -16.11 1.26 28.91
N ALA A 13 -16.07 0.01 28.42
CA ALA A 13 -14.97 -0.42 27.60
C ALA A 13 -15.09 0.38 26.29
N SER A 14 -14.33 1.47 26.18
CA SER A 14 -14.08 2.06 24.88
C SER A 14 -13.35 1.00 24.08
N ALA A 15 -14.06 0.38 23.13
CA ALA A 15 -13.45 -0.45 22.12
C ALA A 15 -12.50 0.44 21.33
N ALA A 16 -11.24 0.46 21.71
CA ALA A 16 -10.20 1.01 20.86
C ALA A 16 -10.28 0.20 19.56
N ILE A 17 -10.71 0.85 18.47
CA ILE A 17 -10.60 0.27 17.13
C ILE A 17 -9.10 0.19 16.86
N ALA A 18 -8.49 -0.94 17.23
CA ALA A 18 -7.11 -1.18 16.89
C ALA A 18 -7.02 -1.22 15.36
N ALA A 19 -6.24 -0.30 14.78
CA ALA A 19 -5.89 -0.37 13.37
C ALA A 19 -5.29 -1.75 13.12
N LYS A 20 -5.74 -2.43 12.05
CA LYS A 20 -5.15 -3.71 11.65
C LYS A 20 -3.65 -3.50 11.44
N PRO A 21 -2.79 -4.36 11.99
CA PRO A 21 -1.35 -4.24 11.77
C PRO A 21 -1.02 -4.45 10.31
N PHE A 22 0.06 -3.81 9.86
CA PHE A 22 0.62 -4.08 8.54
C PHE A 22 1.24 -5.47 8.54
N ARG A 23 1.01 -6.20 7.46
CA ARG A 23 1.54 -7.53 7.23
C ARG A 23 2.41 -7.51 5.97
N GLN A 24 3.59 -8.12 6.03
CA GLN A 24 4.45 -8.24 4.86
C GLN A 24 3.85 -9.24 3.87
N LEU A 25 3.77 -8.86 2.61
CA LEU A 25 3.31 -9.72 1.53
C LEU A 25 4.44 -10.58 0.99
N LYS A 26 4.09 -11.78 0.55
CA LYS A 26 4.96 -12.69 -0.17
C LYS A 26 4.82 -12.49 -1.68
N ALA A 27 5.76 -13.03 -2.45
CA ALA A 27 5.84 -12.87 -3.91
C ALA A 27 4.51 -13.10 -4.62
N GLY A 28 3.83 -14.20 -4.34
CA GLY A 28 2.55 -14.52 -4.99
C GLY A 28 1.45 -13.53 -4.67
N GLU A 29 1.41 -13.04 -3.44
CA GLU A 29 0.45 -12.02 -3.00
C GLU A 29 0.73 -10.68 -3.69
N ILE A 30 1.99 -10.29 -3.81
CA ILE A 30 2.38 -9.05 -4.50
C ILE A 30 1.91 -9.09 -5.95
N ARG A 31 2.20 -10.17 -6.66
CA ARG A 31 1.78 -10.34 -8.06
C ARG A 31 0.27 -10.23 -8.22
N THR A 32 -0.48 -10.94 -7.39
CA THR A 32 -1.93 -10.98 -7.47
C THR A 32 -2.57 -9.64 -7.15
N ARG A 33 -2.06 -8.95 -6.14
CA ARG A 33 -2.67 -7.70 -5.66
C ARG A 33 -2.29 -6.50 -6.52
N PHE A 34 -1.07 -6.44 -7.03
CA PHE A 34 -0.57 -5.27 -7.77
C PHE A 34 -0.91 -5.30 -9.25
N ALA A 35 -1.01 -6.47 -9.89
CA ALA A 35 -1.30 -6.56 -11.31
C ALA A 35 -2.64 -5.90 -11.65
N GLY A 36 -2.62 -4.89 -12.51
CA GLY A 36 -3.78 -4.13 -12.92
C GLY A 36 -4.27 -3.10 -11.90
N MET A 37 -3.48 -2.81 -10.87
CA MET A 37 -3.86 -1.91 -9.79
C MET A 37 -3.03 -0.63 -9.79
N GLU A 38 -3.49 0.36 -9.04
CA GLU A 38 -2.84 1.64 -8.86
C GLU A 38 -2.42 1.82 -7.41
N PHE A 39 -1.17 2.18 -7.20
CA PHE A 39 -0.64 2.60 -5.89
C PHE A 39 -0.48 4.12 -5.90
N THR A 40 -1.11 4.80 -4.95
CA THR A 40 -1.21 6.26 -4.97
C THR A 40 -1.34 6.85 -3.56
N ASP A 41 -0.88 8.09 -3.38
CA ASP A 41 -1.20 8.89 -2.20
C ASP A 41 -2.53 9.66 -2.38
N GLU A 42 -3.20 9.48 -3.52
CA GLU A 42 -4.47 10.11 -3.91
C GLU A 42 -4.37 11.60 -4.25
N VAL A 43 -3.23 12.24 -4.05
CA VAL A 43 -3.07 13.69 -4.24
C VAL A 43 -1.94 14.04 -5.21
N HIS A 44 -0.74 13.52 -4.99
CA HIS A 44 0.47 13.98 -5.67
C HIS A 44 0.99 13.00 -6.72
N TRP A 45 0.86 11.72 -6.48
CA TRP A 45 1.44 10.70 -7.36
C TRP A 45 0.60 9.44 -7.44
N ALA A 46 0.78 8.72 -8.54
CA ALA A 46 0.17 7.41 -8.77
C ALA A 46 1.09 6.57 -9.64
N THR A 47 1.14 5.27 -9.36
CA THR A 47 1.82 4.28 -10.19
C THR A 47 0.81 3.19 -10.54
N VAL A 48 0.61 2.97 -11.84
CA VAL A 48 -0.32 1.95 -12.36
C VAL A 48 0.51 0.76 -12.84
N PHE A 49 0.26 -0.40 -12.24
CA PHE A 49 0.97 -1.64 -12.55
C PHE A 49 0.18 -2.45 -13.59
N ALA A 50 0.63 -2.44 -14.83
CA ALA A 50 -0.02 -3.20 -15.87
C ALA A 50 0.28 -4.70 -15.72
N ARG A 51 -0.66 -5.54 -16.17
CA ARG A 51 -0.52 -7.01 -16.08
C ARG A 51 0.61 -7.55 -16.95
N ASP A 52 1.03 -6.80 -17.95
CA ASP A 52 2.13 -7.17 -18.84
C ASP A 52 3.54 -6.93 -18.28
N GLY A 53 3.63 -6.44 -17.04
CA GLY A 53 4.91 -6.15 -16.38
C GLY A 53 5.42 -4.73 -16.61
N THR A 54 4.65 -3.86 -17.23
CA THR A 54 4.98 -2.44 -17.35
C THR A 54 4.28 -1.64 -16.26
N PHE A 55 4.81 -0.45 -15.95
CA PHE A 55 4.11 0.51 -15.11
C PHE A 55 4.10 1.89 -15.75
N ALA A 56 3.10 2.67 -15.40
CA ALA A 56 3.02 4.09 -15.72
C ALA A 56 2.99 4.88 -14.42
N SER A 57 3.80 5.92 -14.32
CA SER A 57 3.83 6.78 -13.15
C SER A 57 3.39 8.19 -13.49
N TYR A 58 2.67 8.79 -12.56
CA TYR A 58 2.17 10.15 -12.64
C TYR A 58 2.58 10.86 -11.36
N GLU A 59 3.37 11.92 -11.48
CA GLU A 59 3.85 12.66 -10.32
C GLU A 59 3.81 14.14 -10.62
N MET A 60 2.88 14.85 -10.00
CA MET A 60 2.74 16.30 -10.12
C MET A 60 2.80 16.81 -11.56
N GLY A 61 2.08 16.15 -12.47
CA GLY A 61 2.05 16.49 -13.89
C GLY A 61 3.15 15.86 -14.74
N ALA A 62 4.15 15.22 -14.13
CA ALA A 62 5.16 14.45 -14.83
C ALA A 62 4.69 13.02 -15.09
N PHE A 63 4.97 12.49 -16.26
CA PHE A 63 4.62 11.14 -16.66
C PHE A 63 5.89 10.31 -16.83
N GLY A 64 5.89 9.09 -16.31
CA GLY A 64 6.98 8.15 -16.46
C GLY A 64 6.49 6.75 -16.81
N LYS A 65 7.39 5.95 -17.34
CA LYS A 65 7.14 4.54 -17.66
C LYS A 65 8.31 3.69 -17.19
N GLY A 66 8.04 2.44 -16.93
CA GLY A 66 9.06 1.48 -16.57
C GLY A 66 8.52 0.06 -16.55
N ARG A 67 9.26 -0.81 -15.92
CA ARG A 67 8.90 -2.22 -15.75
C ARG A 67 8.87 -2.57 -14.28
N TRP A 68 7.95 -3.46 -13.91
CA TRP A 68 7.87 -4.00 -12.57
C TRP A 68 7.99 -5.52 -12.58
N SER A 69 8.53 -6.06 -11.52
CA SER A 69 8.67 -7.49 -11.33
C SER A 69 8.62 -7.80 -9.84
N VAL A 70 8.51 -9.08 -9.52
CA VAL A 70 8.58 -9.55 -8.13
C VAL A 70 9.75 -10.51 -8.02
N ASP A 71 10.63 -10.26 -7.07
CA ASP A 71 11.80 -11.07 -6.82
C ASP A 71 12.02 -11.19 -5.31
N LYS A 72 12.17 -12.42 -4.81
CA LYS A 72 12.43 -12.71 -3.39
C LYS A 72 11.49 -11.98 -2.43
N ASP A 73 10.20 -12.06 -2.67
CA ASP A 73 9.18 -11.38 -1.87
C ASP A 73 9.30 -9.85 -1.87
N GLU A 74 9.90 -9.28 -2.90
CA GLU A 74 10.00 -7.84 -3.07
C GLU A 74 9.40 -7.39 -4.39
N LEU A 75 8.80 -6.19 -4.37
CA LEU A 75 8.35 -5.49 -5.57
C LEU A 75 9.51 -4.69 -6.13
N CYS A 76 9.90 -4.99 -7.35
CA CYS A 76 11.02 -4.36 -8.01
C CYS A 76 10.57 -3.47 -9.15
N LEU A 77 11.08 -2.25 -9.22
CA LEU A 77 10.74 -1.25 -10.21
C LEU A 77 12.00 -0.82 -10.94
N THR A 78 11.89 -0.73 -12.26
CA THR A 78 12.97 -0.21 -13.11
C THR A 78 12.41 0.85 -14.01
N ASP A 79 12.74 2.12 -13.75
CA ASP A 79 12.41 3.21 -14.64
C ASP A 79 13.23 3.11 -15.92
N ALA A 80 12.75 3.67 -17.02
CA ALA A 80 13.48 3.67 -18.29
C ALA A 80 14.87 4.31 -18.11
N GLY A 81 15.93 3.51 -18.34
CA GLY A 81 17.32 3.96 -18.22
C GLY A 81 17.84 4.09 -16.78
N ALA A 82 17.06 3.71 -15.77
CA ALA A 82 17.49 3.79 -14.36
C ALA A 82 17.82 2.42 -13.79
N LYS A 83 18.40 2.44 -12.59
CA LYS A 83 18.68 1.22 -11.83
C LYS A 83 17.40 0.62 -11.28
N ARG A 84 17.37 -0.71 -11.19
CA ARG A 84 16.34 -1.46 -10.51
C ARG A 84 16.36 -1.17 -9.00
N ARG A 85 15.19 -0.90 -8.42
CA ARG A 85 15.01 -0.74 -6.98
C ARG A 85 13.92 -1.68 -6.49
N CYS A 86 14.17 -2.36 -5.38
CA CYS A 86 13.25 -3.34 -4.83
C CYS A 86 12.78 -2.95 -3.43
N TYR A 87 11.52 -3.24 -3.14
CA TYR A 87 10.85 -2.87 -1.90
C TYR A 87 10.15 -4.06 -1.28
N GLN A 88 10.22 -4.17 0.03
CA GLN A 88 9.27 -4.99 0.77
C GLN A 88 7.90 -4.32 0.70
N VAL A 89 6.86 -5.13 0.57
CA VAL A 89 5.48 -4.65 0.52
C VAL A 89 4.77 -5.04 1.79
N TRP A 90 4.29 -4.03 2.51
CA TRP A 90 3.51 -4.22 3.73
C TRP A 90 2.11 -3.66 3.51
N MET A 91 1.08 -4.42 3.90
CA MET A 91 -0.32 -4.01 3.71
C MET A 91 -1.15 -4.17 4.97
N SER A 92 -2.09 -3.24 5.13
CA SER A 92 -3.19 -3.30 6.08
C SER A 92 -4.46 -2.88 5.35
N GLY A 93 -5.33 -3.84 5.02
CA GLY A 93 -6.45 -3.56 4.12
C GLY A 93 -5.98 -3.10 2.75
N LYS A 94 -6.38 -1.90 2.33
CA LYS A 94 -5.90 -1.27 1.09
C LYS A 94 -4.68 -0.37 1.29
N ASP A 95 -4.31 -0.11 2.53
CA ASP A 95 -3.14 0.71 2.86
C ASP A 95 -1.87 -0.07 2.59
N VAL A 96 -0.94 0.57 1.89
CA VAL A 96 0.33 -0.03 1.47
C VAL A 96 1.49 0.80 1.94
N GLN A 97 2.51 0.13 2.44
CA GLN A 97 3.82 0.72 2.67
C GLN A 97 4.86 -0.05 1.85
N LEU A 98 5.60 0.67 1.03
CA LEU A 98 6.80 0.14 0.38
C LEU A 98 8.00 0.49 1.24
N ARG A 99 8.70 -0.52 1.72
CA ARG A 99 9.84 -0.37 2.64
C ARG A 99 11.12 -0.83 1.98
N ARG A 100 12.14 -0.01 2.12
CA ARG A 100 13.50 -0.32 1.66
C ARG A 100 14.50 0.23 2.67
N GLU A 101 15.57 -0.51 2.92
CA GLU A 101 16.61 -0.09 3.84
C GLU A 101 17.21 1.26 3.45
N GLY A 102 17.41 2.14 4.42
CA GLY A 102 18.05 3.43 4.25
C GLY A 102 17.16 4.57 3.75
N ILE A 103 15.87 4.31 3.48
CA ILE A 103 14.91 5.35 3.08
C ILE A 103 13.62 5.25 3.89
N LEU A 104 12.88 6.36 3.95
CA LEU A 104 11.57 6.38 4.57
C LEU A 104 10.58 5.53 3.77
N PRO A 105 9.63 4.84 4.43
CA PRO A 105 8.59 4.11 3.72
C PRO A 105 7.76 5.01 2.81
N GLU A 106 7.38 4.49 1.65
CA GLU A 106 6.38 5.13 0.80
C GLU A 106 5.01 4.65 1.21
N ASP A 107 4.16 5.57 1.64
CA ASP A 107 2.80 5.28 2.09
C ASP A 107 1.77 5.65 1.03
N GLY A 108 0.82 4.76 0.81
CA GLY A 108 -0.27 5.01 -0.11
C GLY A 108 -1.36 3.96 0.01
N VAL A 109 -2.29 4.00 -0.93
CA VAL A 109 -3.37 3.02 -1.04
C VAL A 109 -3.27 2.28 -2.36
N LEU A 110 -3.71 1.03 -2.35
CA LEU A 110 -3.83 0.21 -3.56
C LEU A 110 -5.31 0.19 -3.95
N GLN A 111 -5.61 0.59 -5.18
CA GLN A 111 -6.97 0.72 -5.68
C GLN A 111 -7.05 0.42 -7.16
N LYS A 112 -8.26 0.29 -7.68
CA LYS A 112 -8.45 0.20 -9.13
C LYS A 112 -7.97 1.49 -9.79
N PRO A 113 -7.32 1.42 -10.97
CA PRO A 113 -6.83 2.60 -11.65
C PRO A 113 -7.93 3.61 -11.94
N VAL A 114 -7.62 4.88 -11.68
CA VAL A 114 -8.48 5.99 -12.05
C VAL A 114 -8.20 6.35 -13.50
N LYS A 115 -9.25 6.66 -14.25
CA LYS A 115 -9.09 7.13 -15.63
C LYS A 115 -8.35 8.46 -15.63
N ARG A 116 -7.22 8.52 -16.33
CA ARG A 116 -6.46 9.74 -16.54
C ARG A 116 -6.43 10.05 -18.02
N GLU A 117 -6.69 11.32 -18.35
CA GLU A 117 -6.53 11.78 -19.72
C GLU A 117 -5.05 11.85 -20.04
N ALA A 118 -4.66 11.24 -21.16
CA ALA A 118 -3.34 11.40 -21.73
C ALA A 118 -3.20 12.85 -22.26
N ARG A 119 -2.28 13.57 -21.68
CA ARG A 119 -1.90 14.87 -22.24
C ARG A 119 -0.65 14.74 -23.09
#